data_3c059487f3bd2e2c0564f3df5f450d6a
#
_entry.id   3c059487f3bd2e2c0564f3df5f450d6a
#
_cell.length_a   1.000
_cell.length_b   1.000
_cell.length_c   1.000
_cell.angle_alpha   90.00
_cell.angle_beta   90.00
_cell.angle_gamma   90.00
#
_symmetry.space_group_name_H-M   'P 1'
#
loop_
_entity.id
_entity.type
_entity.pdbx_description
1 polymer ?
#
loop_
_entity_poly.entity_id
_entity_poly.type
_entity_poly.pdbx_seq_one_letter_code
_entity_poly.pdbx_strand_id
1 'polypeptide(L)'
;VEETKAHYEETRFPYDNRPTSIADIAAGYIDKENELIFGIQNDELFKLNFMPKGGIRMAETALKEHGYEPDPAVHEIFTKYVTTVNDGIFRAYTSNIRRARHAHTVTGLPDAYSRGRIIGVYARLALYGADYLMAEKVEDWNALTDIDEETIRLREEVAEQIKALKEIKVLGEYYGLDLSRPAYTAQEAVQWVYMAYLAAVKEQDGAAMSLGNVSSFLDIYLEYELSQGTITE
;
A
#
# COMPACT_ATOMS: atom_id res chain seq x y z
N VAL A 1 -8.83 -20.87 9.96
CA VAL A 1 -7.74 -21.87 10.04
C VAL A 1 -8.21 -23.22 9.51
N GLU A 2 -9.37 -23.74 9.93
CA GLU A 2 -9.88 -25.03 9.44
C GLU A 2 -10.31 -24.97 7.98
N GLU A 3 -11.00 -23.92 7.59
CA GLU A 3 -11.37 -23.66 6.19
C GLU A 3 -10.15 -23.56 5.28
N THR A 4 -9.10 -22.85 5.74
CA THR A 4 -7.84 -22.74 5.03
C THR A 4 -7.14 -24.09 4.87
N LYS A 5 -7.18 -24.93 5.90
CA LYS A 5 -6.65 -26.31 5.83
C LYS A 5 -7.44 -27.17 4.87
N ALA A 6 -8.77 -27.10 4.94
CA ALA A 6 -9.63 -27.87 4.05
C ALA A 6 -9.39 -27.49 2.59
N HIS A 7 -9.28 -26.19 2.28
CA HIS A 7 -8.95 -25.71 0.96
C HIS A 7 -7.58 -26.20 0.47
N TYR A 8 -6.57 -26.15 1.33
CA TYR A 8 -5.23 -26.65 1.02
C TYR A 8 -5.23 -28.15 0.73
N GLU A 9 -5.95 -28.94 1.54
CA GLU A 9 -6.06 -30.40 1.36
C GLU A 9 -6.82 -30.76 0.09
N GLU A 10 -7.85 -30.00 -0.25
CA GLU A 10 -8.68 -30.23 -1.44
C GLU A 10 -7.92 -29.90 -2.73
N THR A 11 -7.24 -28.76 -2.78
CA THR A 11 -6.61 -28.28 -4.02
C THR A 11 -5.18 -28.76 -4.19
N ARG A 12 -4.49 -29.13 -3.11
CA ARG A 12 -3.04 -29.39 -3.06
C ARG A 12 -2.15 -28.26 -3.62
N PHE A 13 -2.77 -27.16 -4.04
CA PHE A 13 -2.09 -25.94 -4.48
C PHE A 13 -2.66 -24.78 -3.66
N PRO A 14 -1.89 -24.23 -2.73
CA PRO A 14 -2.37 -23.16 -1.85
C PRO A 14 -2.56 -21.82 -2.55
N TYR A 15 -2.33 -21.74 -3.85
CA TYR A 15 -2.39 -20.50 -4.61
C TYR A 15 -3.26 -20.65 -5.85
N ASP A 16 -4.16 -19.70 -6.01
CA ASP A 16 -4.86 -19.50 -7.27
C ASP A 16 -3.94 -18.70 -8.20
N ASN A 17 -3.50 -19.35 -9.28
CA ASN A 17 -2.58 -18.76 -10.26
C ASN A 17 -3.30 -17.91 -11.32
N ARG A 18 -4.63 -17.78 -11.25
CA ARG A 18 -5.34 -16.90 -12.16
C ARG A 18 -4.90 -15.46 -11.95
N PRO A 19 -4.56 -14.72 -13.00
CA PRO A 19 -4.21 -13.33 -12.86
C PRO A 19 -5.39 -12.54 -12.33
N THR A 20 -5.13 -11.69 -11.34
CA THR A 20 -6.08 -10.68 -10.93
C THR A 20 -5.74 -9.37 -11.63
N SER A 21 -6.72 -8.73 -12.24
CA SER A 21 -6.56 -7.36 -12.71
C SER A 21 -6.82 -6.36 -11.57
N ILE A 22 -6.37 -5.12 -11.74
CA ILE A 22 -6.73 -4.05 -10.80
C ILE A 22 -8.25 -3.84 -10.77
N ALA A 23 -8.94 -4.15 -11.88
CA ALA A 23 -10.39 -4.07 -11.98
C ALA A 23 -11.11 -5.21 -11.21
N ASP A 24 -10.43 -6.32 -10.96
CA ASP A 24 -10.99 -7.47 -10.24
C ASP A 24 -10.87 -7.33 -8.70
N ILE A 25 -10.35 -6.22 -8.20
CA ILE A 25 -10.39 -5.90 -6.78
C ILE A 25 -11.79 -5.40 -6.43
N ALA A 26 -12.78 -6.27 -6.58
CA ALA A 26 -13.95 -6.20 -5.75
C ALA A 26 -13.51 -6.34 -4.29
N ALA A 27 -14.19 -5.70 -3.35
CA ALA A 27 -13.93 -5.90 -1.93
C ALA A 27 -13.94 -7.40 -1.64
N GLY A 28 -12.77 -7.96 -1.48
CA GLY A 28 -12.50 -9.37 -1.59
C GLY A 28 -13.15 -10.23 -0.52
N TYR A 29 -12.61 -11.42 -0.34
CA TYR A 29 -13.07 -12.34 0.70
C TYR A 29 -13.10 -11.64 2.06
N ILE A 30 -14.28 -11.40 2.57
CA ILE A 30 -14.54 -10.87 3.90
C ILE A 30 -15.49 -11.81 4.59
N ASP A 31 -15.02 -12.46 5.64
CA ASP A 31 -15.88 -13.14 6.60
C ASP A 31 -16.54 -12.08 7.51
N LYS A 32 -17.75 -11.66 7.13
CA LYS A 32 -18.47 -10.58 7.82
C LYS A 32 -18.83 -10.88 9.27
N GLU A 33 -18.78 -12.15 9.67
CA GLU A 33 -19.09 -12.57 11.03
C GLU A 33 -17.87 -12.51 11.94
N ASN A 34 -16.67 -12.77 11.39
CA ASN A 34 -15.46 -12.94 12.18
C ASN A 34 -14.39 -11.88 11.90
N GLU A 35 -14.42 -11.20 10.76
CA GLU A 35 -13.46 -10.17 10.41
C GLU A 35 -13.99 -8.78 10.76
N LEU A 36 -13.41 -8.18 11.79
CA LEU A 36 -13.76 -6.83 12.25
C LEU A 36 -12.91 -5.75 11.59
N ILE A 37 -11.71 -6.12 11.14
CA ILE A 37 -10.76 -5.25 10.44
C ILE A 37 -10.54 -5.80 9.04
N PHE A 38 -10.71 -4.97 8.04
CA PHE A 38 -10.61 -5.38 6.65
C PHE A 38 -9.82 -4.34 5.82
N GLY A 39 -9.38 -4.77 4.67
CA GLY A 39 -8.60 -3.97 3.73
C GLY A 39 -8.59 -4.59 2.35
N ILE A 40 -7.50 -4.43 1.61
CA ILE A 40 -7.33 -5.04 0.31
C ILE A 40 -7.21 -6.56 0.47
N GLN A 41 -8.25 -7.26 0.06
CA GLN A 41 -8.36 -8.71 0.17
C GLN A 41 -8.67 -9.31 -1.20
N ASN A 42 -8.40 -10.60 -1.34
CA ASN A 42 -8.81 -11.34 -2.52
C ASN A 42 -10.30 -11.70 -2.46
N ASP A 43 -10.90 -11.91 -3.62
CA ASP A 43 -12.26 -12.45 -3.74
C ASP A 43 -12.33 -13.95 -3.38
N GLU A 44 -11.19 -14.63 -3.35
CA GLU A 44 -11.06 -16.03 -2.95
C GLU A 44 -9.81 -16.23 -2.09
N LEU A 45 -9.84 -17.25 -1.22
CA LEU A 45 -8.67 -17.65 -0.45
C LEU A 45 -7.49 -18.02 -1.37
N PHE A 46 -6.28 -17.62 -0.97
CA PHE A 46 -5.02 -17.89 -1.67
C PHE A 46 -4.87 -17.31 -3.08
N LYS A 47 -5.83 -16.55 -3.56
CA LYS A 47 -5.69 -15.85 -4.83
C LYS A 47 -4.70 -14.68 -4.69
N LEU A 48 -3.78 -14.55 -5.64
CA LEU A 48 -2.84 -13.42 -5.65
C LEU A 48 -3.52 -12.18 -6.22
N ASN A 49 -3.66 -11.14 -5.40
CA ASN A 49 -4.23 -9.86 -5.80
C ASN A 49 -3.21 -8.73 -5.93
N PHE A 50 -1.95 -9.00 -5.66
CA PHE A 50 -0.91 -7.99 -5.64
C PHE A 50 0.21 -8.32 -6.60
N MET A 51 0.45 -7.41 -7.55
CA MET A 51 1.52 -7.55 -8.53
C MET A 51 2.45 -6.34 -8.45
N PRO A 52 3.63 -6.46 -7.81
CA PRO A 52 4.61 -5.41 -7.82
C PRO A 52 5.09 -5.09 -9.23
N LYS A 53 5.39 -3.83 -9.53
CA LYS A 53 5.90 -3.43 -10.85
C LYS A 53 7.11 -4.23 -11.29
N GLY A 54 8.05 -4.50 -10.38
CA GLY A 54 9.24 -5.31 -10.69
C GLY A 54 8.91 -6.73 -11.14
N GLY A 55 7.73 -7.23 -10.80
CA GLY A 55 7.22 -8.54 -11.19
C GLY A 55 6.45 -8.56 -12.51
N ILE A 56 6.11 -7.40 -13.12
CA ILE A 56 5.23 -7.40 -14.30
C ILE A 56 5.77 -8.25 -15.46
N ARG A 57 7.06 -8.17 -15.75
CA ARG A 57 7.67 -8.99 -16.80
C ARG A 57 7.63 -10.48 -16.48
N MET A 58 7.88 -10.83 -15.22
CA MET A 58 7.81 -12.24 -14.77
C MET A 58 6.37 -12.73 -14.81
N ALA A 59 5.44 -11.93 -14.36
CA ALA A 59 4.01 -12.24 -14.39
C ALA A 59 3.53 -12.42 -15.82
N GLU A 60 3.87 -11.52 -16.74
CA GLU A 60 3.49 -11.64 -18.16
C GLU A 60 4.12 -12.85 -18.83
N THR A 61 5.36 -13.19 -18.46
CA THR A 61 6.02 -14.40 -18.95
C THR A 61 5.28 -15.63 -18.44
N ALA A 62 4.98 -15.70 -17.14
CA ALA A 62 4.25 -16.80 -16.54
C ALA A 62 2.84 -16.93 -17.12
N LEU A 63 2.13 -15.82 -17.34
CA LEU A 63 0.82 -15.82 -18.01
C LEU A 63 0.90 -16.52 -19.37
N LYS A 64 1.83 -16.09 -20.21
CA LYS A 64 2.02 -16.67 -21.56
C LYS A 64 2.39 -18.15 -21.52
N GLU A 65 3.27 -18.53 -20.58
CA GLU A 65 3.67 -19.93 -20.39
C GLU A 65 2.50 -20.83 -19.96
N HIS A 66 1.51 -20.25 -19.27
CA HIS A 66 0.28 -20.94 -18.84
C HIS A 66 -0.90 -20.77 -19.80
N GLY A 67 -0.67 -20.17 -20.97
CA GLY A 67 -1.69 -20.00 -22.01
C GLY A 67 -2.66 -18.84 -21.81
N TYR A 68 -2.31 -17.89 -20.93
CA TYR A 68 -3.07 -16.65 -20.73
C TYR A 68 -2.43 -15.49 -21.50
N GLU A 69 -3.25 -14.58 -21.99
CA GLU A 69 -2.76 -13.33 -22.60
C GLU A 69 -2.70 -12.23 -21.54
N PRO A 70 -1.57 -11.53 -21.43
CA PRO A 70 -1.46 -10.35 -20.55
C PRO A 70 -2.43 -9.26 -20.97
N ASP A 71 -3.05 -8.59 -19.98
CA ASP A 71 -3.89 -7.43 -20.23
C ASP A 71 -3.04 -6.21 -20.64
N PRO A 72 -3.23 -5.65 -21.85
CA PRO A 72 -2.47 -4.49 -22.32
C PRO A 72 -2.69 -3.25 -21.44
N ALA A 73 -3.87 -3.07 -20.85
CA ALA A 73 -4.16 -1.92 -20.00
C ALA A 73 -3.37 -2.01 -18.68
N VAL A 74 -3.27 -3.20 -18.09
CA VAL A 74 -2.43 -3.46 -16.91
C VAL A 74 -0.96 -3.23 -17.25
N HIS A 75 -0.49 -3.74 -18.38
CA HIS A 75 0.89 -3.49 -18.85
C HIS A 75 1.18 -2.00 -18.98
N GLU A 76 0.30 -1.24 -19.61
CA GLU A 76 0.47 0.20 -19.78
C GLU A 76 0.53 0.93 -18.43
N ILE A 77 -0.38 0.62 -17.50
CA ILE A 77 -0.38 1.22 -16.15
C ILE A 77 0.96 0.96 -15.44
N PHE A 78 1.40 -0.30 -15.39
CA PHE A 78 2.62 -0.67 -14.70
C PHE A 78 3.90 -0.15 -15.36
N THR A 79 3.92 0.00 -16.66
CA THR A 79 5.13 0.46 -17.38
C THR A 79 5.22 1.98 -17.52
N LYS A 80 4.09 2.67 -17.56
CA LYS A 80 4.03 4.11 -17.83
C LYS A 80 3.84 4.94 -16.54
N TYR A 81 2.96 4.51 -15.65
CA TYR A 81 2.53 5.33 -14.51
C TYR A 81 3.14 4.89 -13.19
N VAL A 82 3.36 3.60 -12.99
CA VAL A 82 3.95 3.12 -11.74
C VAL A 82 5.47 3.30 -11.81
N THR A 83 6.01 4.18 -10.98
CA THR A 83 7.45 4.41 -10.84
C THR A 83 7.87 4.03 -9.44
N THR A 84 8.83 3.10 -9.34
CA THR A 84 9.41 2.69 -8.05
C THR A 84 10.71 3.42 -7.76
N VAL A 85 11.17 3.37 -6.50
CA VAL A 85 12.50 3.87 -6.11
C VAL A 85 13.60 3.23 -6.96
N ASN A 86 13.47 1.93 -7.26
CA ASN A 86 14.41 1.22 -8.14
C ASN A 86 14.48 1.83 -9.54
N ASP A 87 13.36 2.19 -10.11
CA ASP A 87 13.34 2.83 -11.45
C ASP A 87 14.07 4.15 -11.42
N GLY A 88 13.93 4.95 -10.38
CA GLY A 88 14.66 6.19 -10.18
C GLY A 88 16.17 5.95 -10.13
N ILE A 89 16.62 5.00 -9.35
CA ILE A 89 18.05 4.65 -9.22
C ILE A 89 18.60 4.12 -10.53
N PHE A 90 17.91 3.21 -11.20
CA PHE A 90 18.36 2.68 -12.48
C PHE A 90 18.39 3.75 -13.60
N ARG A 91 17.50 4.72 -13.53
CA ARG A 91 17.57 5.89 -14.44
C ARG A 91 18.78 6.77 -14.17
N ALA A 92 19.13 6.97 -12.90
CA ALA A 92 20.27 7.78 -12.49
C ALA A 92 21.64 7.10 -12.78
N TYR A 93 21.68 5.79 -13.01
CA TYR A 93 22.92 5.09 -13.30
C TYR A 93 23.55 5.55 -14.62
N THR A 94 24.81 5.96 -14.54
CA THR A 94 25.63 6.22 -15.74
C THR A 94 25.91 4.93 -16.50
N SER A 95 26.32 5.06 -17.77
CA SER A 95 26.72 3.91 -18.59
C SER A 95 27.90 3.13 -17.97
N ASN A 96 28.78 3.81 -17.24
CA ASN A 96 29.90 3.17 -16.55
C ASN A 96 29.42 2.32 -15.39
N ILE A 97 28.49 2.82 -14.56
CA ILE A 97 27.91 2.05 -13.45
C ILE A 97 27.14 0.84 -14.00
N ARG A 98 26.37 1.01 -15.07
CA ARG A 98 25.65 -0.11 -15.70
C ARG A 98 26.59 -1.20 -16.19
N ARG A 99 27.73 -0.83 -16.83
CA ARG A 99 28.77 -1.77 -17.27
C ARG A 99 29.46 -2.45 -16.10
N ALA A 100 29.80 -1.72 -15.04
CA ALA A 100 30.40 -2.27 -13.84
C ALA A 100 29.49 -3.28 -13.14
N ARG A 101 28.18 -3.00 -13.09
CA ARG A 101 27.17 -3.95 -12.57
C ARG A 101 27.07 -5.21 -13.45
N HIS A 102 27.03 -5.04 -14.76
CA HIS A 102 26.96 -6.15 -15.71
C HIS A 102 28.21 -7.05 -15.61
N ALA A 103 29.37 -6.45 -15.41
CA ALA A 103 30.64 -7.15 -15.20
C ALA A 103 30.81 -7.70 -13.75
N HIS A 104 29.83 -7.54 -12.90
CA HIS A 104 29.89 -7.92 -11.48
C HIS A 104 31.04 -7.29 -10.70
N THR A 105 31.64 -6.20 -11.19
CA THR A 105 32.67 -5.45 -10.47
C THR A 105 32.06 -4.65 -9.31
N VAL A 106 30.83 -4.18 -9.51
CA VAL A 106 30.01 -3.55 -8.47
C VAL A 106 28.77 -4.41 -8.28
N THR A 107 28.55 -4.84 -7.06
CA THR A 107 27.37 -5.62 -6.66
C THR A 107 26.51 -4.82 -5.71
N GLY A 108 25.26 -5.19 -5.58
CA GLY A 108 24.30 -4.57 -4.68
C GLY A 108 22.89 -4.68 -5.23
N LEU A 109 21.94 -4.60 -4.33
CA LEU A 109 20.52 -4.55 -4.66
C LEU A 109 20.02 -3.14 -4.37
N PRO A 110 19.85 -2.27 -5.39
CA PRO A 110 19.37 -0.91 -5.19
C PRO A 110 18.08 -0.84 -4.40
N ASP A 111 17.20 -1.79 -4.64
CA ASP A 111 15.94 -1.95 -3.91
C ASP A 111 16.12 -2.26 -2.42
N ALA A 112 17.14 -3.02 -2.04
CA ALA A 112 17.43 -3.33 -0.65
C ALA A 112 17.96 -2.12 0.13
N TYR A 113 18.62 -1.19 -0.56
CA TYR A 113 19.25 -0.03 0.07
C TYR A 113 18.45 1.26 -0.06
N SER A 114 17.58 1.36 -1.04
CA SER A 114 16.83 2.56 -1.34
C SER A 114 15.33 2.44 -1.10
N ARG A 115 14.79 1.25 -0.94
CA ARG A 115 13.50 1.12 -0.29
C ARG A 115 13.69 1.50 1.15
N GLY A 116 13.26 2.71 1.49
CA GLY A 116 13.29 3.14 2.86
C GLY A 116 12.55 2.09 3.69
N ARG A 117 13.20 1.55 4.68
CA ARG A 117 12.51 0.86 5.76
C ARG A 117 11.78 1.93 6.55
N ILE A 118 10.70 2.42 5.96
CA ILE A 118 9.93 3.52 6.51
C ILE A 118 9.09 2.94 7.63
N ILE A 119 9.23 3.53 8.80
CA ILE A 119 8.26 3.40 9.87
C ILE A 119 7.40 4.65 9.79
N GLY A 120 6.23 4.54 9.16
CA GLY A 120 5.30 5.64 9.05
C GLY A 120 4.59 5.93 10.38
N VAL A 121 4.14 7.16 10.55
CA VAL A 121 3.26 7.53 11.68
C VAL A 121 1.81 7.31 11.23
N TYR A 122 1.42 6.06 11.05
CA TYR A 122 0.09 5.67 10.55
C TYR A 122 -1.04 6.10 11.47
N ALA A 123 -0.75 6.30 12.76
CA ALA A 123 -1.67 6.84 13.75
C ALA A 123 -2.22 8.23 13.38
N ARG A 124 -1.52 9.01 12.55
CA ARG A 124 -2.00 10.34 12.16
C ARG A 124 -3.37 10.29 11.47
N LEU A 125 -3.62 9.28 10.64
CA LEU A 125 -4.93 9.14 10.01
C LEU A 125 -6.03 8.88 11.03
N ALA A 126 -5.76 8.05 12.05
CA ALA A 126 -6.72 7.79 13.12
C ALA A 126 -6.94 9.00 14.02
N LEU A 127 -5.89 9.78 14.29
CA LEU A 127 -5.97 10.95 15.18
C LEU A 127 -6.70 12.14 14.52
N TYR A 128 -6.46 12.39 13.24
CA TYR A 128 -6.86 13.64 12.60
C TYR A 128 -7.88 13.45 11.47
N GLY A 129 -7.92 12.29 10.83
CA GLY A 129 -8.65 12.07 9.61
C GLY A 129 -7.98 12.69 8.38
N ALA A 130 -8.38 12.22 7.20
CA ALA A 130 -7.76 12.65 5.94
C ALA A 130 -8.05 14.12 5.60
N ASP A 131 -9.21 14.66 5.99
CA ASP A 131 -9.56 16.04 5.67
C ASP A 131 -8.68 17.06 6.41
N TYR A 132 -8.41 16.81 7.69
CA TYR A 132 -7.49 17.65 8.45
C TYR A 132 -6.07 17.59 7.87
N LEU A 133 -5.56 16.37 7.61
CA LEU A 133 -4.23 16.19 7.04
C LEU A 133 -4.10 16.82 5.65
N MET A 134 -5.17 16.79 4.86
CA MET A 134 -5.20 17.44 3.55
C MET A 134 -5.19 18.97 3.69
N ALA A 135 -5.91 19.53 4.67
CA ALA A 135 -5.90 20.96 4.93
C ALA A 135 -4.51 21.46 5.33
N GLU A 136 -3.79 20.74 6.21
CA GLU A 136 -2.38 21.04 6.52
C GLU A 136 -1.51 21.07 5.25
N LYS A 137 -1.68 20.09 4.36
CA LYS A 137 -0.89 20.03 3.12
C LYS A 137 -1.24 21.14 2.13
N VAL A 138 -2.48 21.59 2.11
CA VAL A 138 -2.87 22.76 1.32
C VAL A 138 -2.24 24.03 1.87
N GLU A 139 -2.13 24.18 3.19
CA GLU A 139 -1.40 25.29 3.82
C GLU A 139 0.09 25.23 3.47
N ASP A 140 0.74 24.06 3.59
CA ASP A 140 2.13 23.83 3.18
C ASP A 140 2.35 24.26 1.71
N TRP A 141 1.45 23.82 0.83
CA TRP A 141 1.53 24.15 -0.60
C TRP A 141 1.40 25.64 -0.89
N ASN A 142 0.51 26.33 -0.18
CA ASN A 142 0.32 27.77 -0.31
C ASN A 142 1.50 28.59 0.24
N ALA A 143 2.22 28.05 1.24
CA ALA A 143 3.39 28.69 1.79
C ALA A 143 4.62 28.65 0.85
N LEU A 144 4.65 27.74 -0.12
CA LEU A 144 5.72 27.61 -1.09
C LEU A 144 5.51 28.61 -2.24
N THR A 145 5.99 29.85 -2.09
CA THR A 145 5.73 30.95 -3.02
C THR A 145 6.90 31.27 -3.96
N ASP A 146 8.10 30.81 -3.67
CA ASP A 146 9.28 31.10 -4.46
C ASP A 146 9.27 30.35 -5.81
N ILE A 147 9.93 30.91 -6.80
CA ILE A 147 10.02 30.35 -8.17
C ILE A 147 11.49 29.94 -8.41
N ASP A 148 11.91 28.91 -7.69
CA ASP A 148 13.18 28.23 -7.89
C ASP A 148 12.96 26.71 -8.05
N GLU A 149 14.03 26.01 -8.43
CA GLU A 149 13.97 24.57 -8.70
C GLU A 149 13.52 23.75 -7.46
N GLU A 150 14.01 24.13 -6.28
CA GLU A 150 13.72 23.43 -5.04
C GLU A 150 12.25 23.61 -4.65
N THR A 151 11.76 24.83 -4.68
CA THR A 151 10.35 25.14 -4.36
C THR A 151 9.38 24.47 -5.33
N ILE A 152 9.72 24.45 -6.64
CA ILE A 152 8.89 23.75 -7.63
C ILE A 152 8.81 22.26 -7.31
N ARG A 153 9.92 21.61 -6.98
CA ARG A 153 9.95 20.19 -6.60
C ARG A 153 9.14 19.91 -5.32
N LEU A 154 9.29 20.76 -4.32
CA LEU A 154 8.51 20.65 -3.07
C LEU A 154 7.00 20.81 -3.33
N ARG A 155 6.61 21.72 -4.22
CA ARG A 155 5.20 21.88 -4.60
C ARG A 155 4.66 20.65 -5.32
N GLU A 156 5.43 20.02 -6.19
CA GLU A 156 5.06 18.76 -6.84
C GLU A 156 4.86 17.67 -5.78
N GLU A 157 5.80 17.52 -4.84
CA GLU A 157 5.71 16.53 -3.77
C GLU A 157 4.46 16.74 -2.89
N VAL A 158 4.22 17.97 -2.45
CA VAL A 158 3.04 18.29 -1.62
C VAL A 158 1.74 18.06 -2.41
N ALA A 159 1.72 18.37 -3.71
CA ALA A 159 0.58 18.09 -4.58
C ALA A 159 0.27 16.59 -4.68
N GLU A 160 1.30 15.74 -4.79
CA GLU A 160 1.12 14.29 -4.78
C GLU A 160 0.65 13.78 -3.40
N GLN A 161 1.11 14.38 -2.30
CA GLN A 161 0.60 14.05 -0.95
C GLN A 161 -0.88 14.40 -0.81
N ILE A 162 -1.32 15.57 -1.31
CA ILE A 162 -2.74 15.97 -1.33
C ILE A 162 -3.57 14.98 -2.16
N LYS A 163 -3.05 14.57 -3.31
CA LYS A 163 -3.70 13.58 -4.16
C LYS A 163 -3.84 12.24 -3.44
N ALA A 164 -2.78 11.74 -2.81
CA ALA A 164 -2.79 10.49 -2.05
C ALA A 164 -3.81 10.53 -0.90
N LEU A 165 -3.96 11.66 -0.20
CA LEU A 165 -4.99 11.84 0.83
C LEU A 165 -6.42 11.83 0.27
N LYS A 166 -6.63 12.30 -0.96
CA LYS A 166 -7.92 12.15 -1.65
C LYS A 166 -8.17 10.69 -2.03
N GLU A 167 -7.16 10.00 -2.52
CA GLU A 167 -7.27 8.60 -2.93
C GLU A 167 -7.53 7.66 -1.74
N ILE A 168 -6.93 7.93 -0.56
CA ILE A 168 -7.23 7.13 0.63
C ILE A 168 -8.67 7.29 1.10
N LYS A 169 -9.28 8.47 0.91
CA LYS A 169 -10.72 8.64 1.17
C LYS A 169 -11.57 7.78 0.24
N VAL A 170 -11.26 7.78 -1.05
CA VAL A 170 -11.95 6.92 -2.04
C VAL A 170 -11.79 5.45 -1.69
N LEU A 171 -10.58 5.04 -1.27
CA LEU A 171 -10.34 3.69 -0.77
C LEU A 171 -11.21 3.36 0.44
N GLY A 172 -11.33 4.30 1.40
CA GLY A 172 -12.21 4.15 2.55
C GLY A 172 -13.67 3.99 2.15
N GLU A 173 -14.18 4.88 1.30
CA GLU A 173 -15.56 4.84 0.80
C GLU A 173 -15.90 3.49 0.15
N TYR A 174 -14.95 2.91 -0.59
CA TYR A 174 -15.11 1.59 -1.20
C TYR A 174 -15.39 0.48 -0.18
N TYR A 175 -14.80 0.59 1.01
CA TYR A 175 -15.03 -0.34 2.13
C TYR A 175 -16.14 0.14 3.10
N GLY A 176 -16.83 1.23 2.78
CA GLY A 176 -17.85 1.79 3.67
C GLY A 176 -17.30 2.52 4.89
N LEU A 177 -16.04 2.95 4.83
CA LEU A 177 -15.33 3.68 5.90
C LEU A 177 -15.25 5.16 5.60
N ASP A 178 -15.55 5.99 6.58
CA ASP A 178 -15.37 7.45 6.48
C ASP A 178 -14.01 7.86 7.04
N LEU A 179 -12.96 7.72 6.22
CA LEU A 179 -11.59 8.12 6.58
C LEU A 179 -11.36 9.65 6.58
N SER A 180 -12.37 10.45 6.25
CA SER A 180 -12.27 11.91 6.28
C SER A 180 -12.09 12.47 7.68
N ARG A 181 -12.61 11.80 8.68
CA ARG A 181 -12.67 12.18 10.10
C ARG A 181 -11.73 11.36 10.97
N PRO A 182 -11.44 11.81 12.21
CA PRO A 182 -10.76 11.00 13.22
C PRO A 182 -11.52 9.71 13.56
N ALA A 183 -10.79 8.73 14.07
CA ALA A 183 -11.36 7.53 14.67
C ALA A 183 -11.98 7.85 16.04
N TYR A 184 -13.13 7.28 16.34
CA TYR A 184 -13.82 7.46 17.62
C TYR A 184 -13.81 6.20 18.50
N THR A 185 -13.63 5.04 17.90
CA THR A 185 -13.61 3.75 18.62
C THR A 185 -12.28 3.05 18.43
N ALA A 186 -11.99 2.07 19.29
CA ALA A 186 -10.80 1.24 19.16
C ALA A 186 -10.77 0.49 17.82
N GLN A 187 -11.91 -0.05 17.40
CA GLN A 187 -12.05 -0.71 16.09
C GLN A 187 -11.74 0.25 14.95
N GLU A 188 -12.28 1.46 14.97
CA GLU A 188 -11.96 2.48 13.95
C GLU A 188 -10.47 2.87 13.99
N ALA A 189 -9.88 3.04 15.18
CA ALA A 189 -8.47 3.39 15.31
C ALA A 189 -7.57 2.34 14.68
N VAL A 190 -7.82 1.05 14.93
CA VAL A 190 -7.11 -0.06 14.29
C VAL A 190 -7.31 -0.04 12.78
N GLN A 191 -8.55 0.14 12.33
CA GLN A 191 -8.90 0.15 10.91
C GLN A 191 -8.24 1.33 10.16
N TRP A 192 -8.24 2.55 10.74
CA TRP A 192 -7.59 3.73 10.14
C TRP A 192 -6.08 3.55 10.04
N VAL A 193 -5.44 3.05 11.10
CA VAL A 193 -4.01 2.72 11.09
C VAL A 193 -3.70 1.69 10.00
N TYR A 194 -4.53 0.67 9.88
CA TYR A 194 -4.35 -0.37 8.86
C TYR A 194 -4.51 0.18 7.44
N MET A 195 -5.51 1.03 7.19
CA MET A 195 -5.70 1.67 5.88
C MET A 195 -4.52 2.58 5.50
N ALA A 196 -4.00 3.36 6.45
CA ALA A 196 -2.82 4.18 6.23
C ALA A 196 -1.58 3.33 5.92
N TYR A 197 -1.42 2.20 6.62
CA TYR A 197 -0.36 1.24 6.36
C TYR A 197 -0.48 0.61 4.96
N LEU A 198 -1.68 0.19 4.56
CA LEU A 198 -1.93 -0.37 3.23
C LEU A 198 -1.60 0.61 2.11
N ALA A 199 -1.96 1.89 2.28
CA ALA A 199 -1.61 2.93 1.32
C ALA A 199 -0.08 3.06 1.16
N ALA A 200 0.66 3.05 2.27
CA ALA A 200 2.12 3.09 2.27
C ALA A 200 2.74 1.81 1.66
N VAL A 201 2.19 0.64 1.96
CA VAL A 201 2.61 -0.64 1.35
C VAL A 201 2.43 -0.62 -0.15
N LYS A 202 1.30 -0.08 -0.62
CA LYS A 202 1.02 0.04 -2.06
C LYS A 202 1.99 1.00 -2.76
N GLU A 203 2.31 2.13 -2.14
CA GLU A 203 3.29 3.10 -2.64
C GLU A 203 4.68 2.47 -2.77
N GLN A 204 5.10 1.68 -1.80
CA GLN A 204 6.42 1.05 -1.73
C GLN A 204 6.51 -0.30 -2.49
N ASP A 205 5.47 -0.75 -3.16
CA ASP A 205 5.36 -2.11 -3.71
C ASP A 205 5.57 -3.22 -2.65
N GLY A 206 5.20 -2.95 -1.42
CA GLY A 206 5.10 -3.94 -0.35
C GLY A 206 6.41 -4.44 0.26
N ALA A 207 7.55 -3.80 -0.02
CA ALA A 207 8.82 -4.32 0.49
C ALA A 207 9.25 -3.68 1.80
N ALA A 208 9.59 -4.53 2.78
CA ALA A 208 10.29 -4.18 4.02
C ALA A 208 9.64 -3.02 4.81
N MET A 209 8.33 -3.03 4.91
CA MET A 209 7.55 -2.06 5.67
C MET A 209 7.37 -2.52 7.12
N SER A 210 7.49 -1.60 8.07
CA SER A 210 7.16 -1.85 9.48
C SER A 210 5.91 -1.08 9.87
N LEU A 211 5.01 -1.75 10.59
CA LEU A 211 3.85 -1.09 11.20
C LEU A 211 4.27 -0.13 12.33
N GLY A 212 5.48 -0.30 12.86
CA GLY A 212 5.97 0.49 13.98
C GLY A 212 5.37 0.06 15.31
N ASN A 213 5.58 0.89 16.33
CA ASN A 213 4.98 0.66 17.64
C ASN A 213 3.58 1.31 17.68
N VAL A 214 2.56 0.55 17.29
CA VAL A 214 1.17 1.01 17.34
C VAL A 214 0.45 0.66 18.64
N SER A 215 1.01 -0.25 19.44
CA SER A 215 0.37 -0.73 20.67
C SER A 215 0.11 0.40 21.67
N SER A 216 1.11 1.23 21.94
CA SER A 216 0.96 2.36 22.87
C SER A 216 -0.05 3.42 22.40
N PHE A 217 -0.25 3.52 21.09
CA PHE A 217 -1.27 4.40 20.52
C PHE A 217 -2.66 3.79 20.65
N LEU A 218 -2.81 2.53 20.25
CA LEU A 218 -4.10 1.83 20.27
C LEU A 218 -4.61 1.62 21.71
N ASP A 219 -3.70 1.49 22.66
CA ASP A 219 -4.00 1.33 24.07
C ASP A 219 -4.86 2.49 24.62
N ILE A 220 -4.67 3.71 24.11
CA ILE A 220 -5.49 4.88 24.47
C ILE A 220 -6.97 4.64 24.20
N TYR A 221 -7.30 4.08 23.05
CA TYR A 221 -8.69 3.78 22.66
C TYR A 221 -9.21 2.53 23.39
N LEU A 222 -8.38 1.50 23.51
CA LEU A 222 -8.74 0.24 24.14
C LEU A 222 -9.02 0.44 25.64
N GLU A 223 -8.13 1.12 26.37
CA GLU A 223 -8.33 1.42 27.78
C GLU A 223 -9.59 2.28 28.01
N TYR A 224 -9.80 3.26 27.14
CA TYR A 224 -11.01 4.08 27.22
C TYR A 224 -12.26 3.23 27.07
N GLU A 225 -12.38 2.40 26.04
CA GLU A 225 -13.57 1.57 25.80
C GLU A 225 -13.74 0.46 26.84
N LEU A 226 -12.66 -0.13 27.33
CA LEU A 226 -12.69 -1.05 28.48
C LEU A 226 -13.23 -0.36 29.73
N SER A 227 -12.79 0.87 30.01
CA SER A 227 -13.27 1.66 31.15
C SER A 227 -14.76 2.01 31.07
N GLN A 228 -15.28 2.15 29.82
CA GLN A 228 -16.70 2.40 29.58
C GLN A 228 -17.53 1.11 29.53
N GLY A 229 -16.90 -0.06 29.52
CA GLY A 229 -17.55 -1.35 29.39
C GLY A 229 -18.17 -1.61 28.02
N THR A 230 -17.70 -0.90 26.99
CA THR A 230 -18.16 -1.07 25.60
C THR A 230 -17.48 -2.24 24.91
N ILE A 231 -16.28 -2.60 25.38
CA ILE A 231 -15.56 -3.82 25.00
C ILE A 231 -15.16 -4.62 26.24
N THR A 232 -14.83 -5.88 26.07
CA THR A 232 -14.29 -6.79 27.10
C THR A 232 -12.94 -7.33 26.69
N GLU A 233 -12.16 -7.84 27.67
CA GLU A 233 -10.90 -8.54 27.40
C GLU A 233 -11.08 -9.79 26.52
#